data_42fe559be6b3dfd4db19689f1e856142
#
_entry.id   42fe559be6b3dfd4db19689f1e856142
#
_cell.length_a   1.000
_cell.length_b   1.000
_cell.length_c   1.000
_cell.angle_alpha   90.00
_cell.angle_beta   90.00
_cell.angle_gamma   90.00
#
_symmetry.space_group_name_H-M   'P 1'
#
loop_
_entity.id
_entity.type
_entity.pdbx_description
1 polymer ?
#
loop_
_entity_poly.entity_id
_entity_poly.type
_entity_poly.pdbx_seq_one_letter_code
_entity_poly.pdbx_strand_id
1 'polypeptide(L)'
;MKLQSLKLYDFRNYAAAGVQLHPGVNLIVGENAQGKTNLLEAVFYLSTGRSFRTARNQELIRFGAEFADLGCELFSGGREQSIRAVLFSGRKPRQLYIGGVKQRSATALPGVLTTVLFCPDDLLVLKSGAAGRRKLVDTALCQLRPGYAQALGEYQKLYDSKSRILKDHCDRPSLLEPLPEFNYRMAQVGAILISYRARYLRELSAQAGQFHAEFSGGKETLRLRYQTVSTVTDPFAEKKTIFQQLLDHQQSHYRAELESGQCLSGPHKDDFEAELDGLSVKAFGSQGQTRTAAISLKLAERELFRRDTGEEPVLLLDDVLSELDARRQDFVLNQIRSGQVLITCCEPERITNIGKRIFVEGGQIREEAPCT
;
A
#
# COMPACT_ATOMS: atom_id res chain seq x y z
N MET A 1 7.51 16.78 2.27
CA MET A 1 7.25 16.43 0.85
C MET A 1 6.02 17.19 0.36
N LYS A 2 6.00 17.70 -0.88
CA LYS A 2 4.87 18.46 -1.45
C LYS A 2 4.72 18.13 -2.92
N LEU A 3 3.60 17.55 -3.30
CA LEU A 3 3.20 17.34 -4.68
C LEU A 3 2.67 18.68 -5.23
N GLN A 4 3.30 19.22 -6.26
CA GLN A 4 3.00 20.56 -6.80
C GLN A 4 1.97 20.50 -7.91
N SER A 5 2.12 19.54 -8.84
CA SER A 5 1.22 19.38 -9.98
C SER A 5 1.01 17.92 -10.34
N LEU A 6 -0.13 17.64 -10.98
CA LEU A 6 -0.44 16.34 -11.57
C LEU A 6 -0.96 16.56 -12.98
N LYS A 7 -0.46 15.78 -13.94
CA LYS A 7 -0.90 15.77 -15.35
C LYS A 7 -1.30 14.37 -15.75
N LEU A 8 -2.45 14.24 -16.38
CA LEU A 8 -3.02 12.96 -16.81
C LEU A 8 -3.40 13.07 -18.30
N TYR A 9 -3.09 12.04 -19.06
CA TYR A 9 -3.51 11.88 -20.45
C TYR A 9 -3.99 10.43 -20.65
N ASP A 10 -5.20 10.29 -21.17
CA ASP A 10 -5.88 9.00 -21.43
C ASP A 10 -5.83 8.01 -20.23
N PHE A 11 -6.00 8.55 -19.03
CA PHE A 11 -5.99 7.77 -17.78
C PHE A 11 -7.41 7.62 -17.21
N ARG A 12 -7.88 6.39 -17.07
CA ARG A 12 -9.23 6.07 -16.57
C ARG A 12 -10.34 6.83 -17.38
N ASN A 13 -11.03 7.77 -16.74
CA ASN A 13 -12.04 8.62 -17.40
C ASN A 13 -11.48 9.98 -17.85
N TYR A 14 -10.21 10.28 -17.59
CA TYR A 14 -9.57 11.52 -18.00
C TYR A 14 -8.99 11.38 -19.40
N ALA A 15 -9.50 12.19 -20.37
CA ALA A 15 -8.87 12.31 -21.69
C ALA A 15 -7.58 13.14 -21.59
N ALA A 16 -7.68 14.32 -20.99
CA ALA A 16 -6.56 15.17 -20.62
C ALA A 16 -6.96 15.98 -19.39
N ALA A 17 -6.11 16.00 -18.37
CA ALA A 17 -6.34 16.78 -17.17
C ALA A 17 -5.01 17.25 -16.57
N GLY A 18 -5.01 18.45 -16.02
CA GLY A 18 -3.92 19.01 -15.24
C GLY A 18 -4.47 19.70 -14.02
N VAL A 19 -3.77 19.58 -12.89
CA VAL A 19 -4.17 20.24 -11.65
C VAL A 19 -2.92 20.72 -10.89
N GLN A 20 -2.99 21.94 -10.36
CA GLN A 20 -2.04 22.49 -9.39
C GLN A 20 -2.52 22.17 -7.98
N LEU A 21 -1.66 21.71 -7.12
CA LEU A 21 -2.02 21.28 -5.78
C LEU A 21 -1.52 22.26 -4.72
N HIS A 22 -2.35 22.50 -3.71
CA HIS A 22 -1.98 23.30 -2.55
C HIS A 22 -1.06 22.47 -1.62
N PRO A 23 -0.02 23.06 -0.99
CA PRO A 23 0.91 22.34 -0.13
C PRO A 23 0.30 21.79 1.19
N GLY A 24 -0.91 22.21 1.54
CA GLY A 24 -1.71 21.69 2.65
C GLY A 24 -2.84 20.80 2.15
N VAL A 25 -4.08 21.11 2.54
CA VAL A 25 -5.25 20.31 2.18
C VAL A 25 -5.77 20.66 0.78
N ASN A 26 -6.08 19.63 -0.01
CA ASN A 26 -6.75 19.71 -1.31
C ASN A 26 -8.03 18.89 -1.22
N LEU A 27 -9.17 19.55 -1.38
CA LEU A 27 -10.49 18.94 -1.34
C LEU A 27 -10.97 18.69 -2.77
N ILE A 28 -11.05 17.42 -3.16
CA ILE A 28 -11.48 16.98 -4.48
C ILE A 28 -12.97 16.68 -4.41
N VAL A 29 -13.78 17.56 -5.01
CA VAL A 29 -15.23 17.58 -4.90
C VAL A 29 -15.87 17.14 -6.20
N GLY A 30 -16.94 16.39 -6.12
CA GLY A 30 -17.76 15.99 -7.27
C GLY A 30 -18.70 14.85 -6.90
N GLU A 31 -19.67 14.58 -7.74
CA GLU A 31 -20.57 13.45 -7.56
C GLU A 31 -19.84 12.09 -7.67
N ASN A 32 -20.52 11.01 -7.35
CA ASN A 32 -19.98 9.66 -7.52
C ASN A 32 -19.70 9.37 -9.00
N ALA A 33 -18.67 8.57 -9.25
CA ALA A 33 -18.20 8.16 -10.58
C ALA A 33 -17.64 9.29 -11.48
N GLN A 34 -17.48 10.53 -10.99
CA GLN A 34 -16.93 11.62 -11.79
C GLN A 34 -15.41 11.54 -12.03
N GLY A 35 -14.68 10.78 -11.21
CA GLY A 35 -13.23 10.58 -11.38
C GLY A 35 -12.39 10.96 -10.17
N LYS A 36 -12.97 11.37 -9.05
CA LYS A 36 -12.25 11.74 -7.80
C LYS A 36 -11.21 10.70 -7.38
N THR A 37 -11.66 9.46 -7.18
CA THR A 37 -10.79 8.32 -6.83
C THR A 37 -9.71 8.07 -7.89
N ASN A 38 -10.00 8.29 -9.18
CA ASN A 38 -9.03 8.10 -10.25
C ASN A 38 -7.87 9.10 -10.15
N LEU A 39 -8.13 10.31 -9.65
CA LEU A 39 -7.08 11.31 -9.40
C LEU A 39 -6.14 10.85 -8.27
N LEU A 40 -6.69 10.35 -7.15
CA LEU A 40 -5.90 9.77 -6.07
C LEU A 40 -5.15 8.52 -6.54
N GLU A 41 -5.78 7.69 -7.38
CA GLU A 41 -5.17 6.49 -7.96
C GLU A 41 -3.94 6.85 -8.80
N ALA A 42 -3.97 7.95 -9.55
CA ALA A 42 -2.83 8.43 -10.32
C ALA A 42 -1.66 8.83 -9.41
N VAL A 43 -1.92 9.59 -8.33
CA VAL A 43 -0.89 9.97 -7.34
C VAL A 43 -0.29 8.74 -6.68
N PHE A 44 -1.14 7.82 -6.23
CA PHE A 44 -0.69 6.55 -5.63
C PHE A 44 0.12 5.69 -6.60
N TYR A 45 -0.28 5.67 -7.89
CA TYR A 45 0.46 4.96 -8.92
C TYR A 45 1.86 5.55 -9.14
N LEU A 46 1.97 6.87 -9.17
CA LEU A 46 3.26 7.55 -9.32
C LEU A 46 4.19 7.33 -8.12
N SER A 47 3.66 7.11 -6.92
CA SER A 47 4.47 6.80 -5.73
C SER A 47 4.91 5.34 -5.64
N THR A 48 4.03 4.40 -6.03
CA THR A 48 4.25 2.96 -5.79
C THR A 48 4.53 2.15 -7.05
N GLY A 49 4.21 2.70 -8.23
CA GLY A 49 4.18 1.98 -9.50
C GLY A 49 3.07 0.93 -9.61
N ARG A 50 2.06 0.98 -8.74
CA ARG A 50 0.92 0.03 -8.71
C ARG A 50 -0.39 0.77 -8.43
N SER A 51 -1.49 0.28 -8.97
CA SER A 51 -2.82 0.72 -8.55
C SER A 51 -3.24 0.03 -7.27
N PHE A 52 -4.01 0.72 -6.44
CA PHE A 52 -4.64 0.10 -5.26
C PHE A 52 -5.94 -0.64 -5.60
N ARG A 53 -6.53 -0.39 -6.79
CA ARG A 53 -7.81 -0.96 -7.25
C ARG A 53 -7.65 -2.13 -8.21
N THR A 54 -6.59 -2.17 -9.01
CA THR A 54 -6.37 -3.21 -10.01
C THR A 54 -4.92 -3.65 -10.09
N ALA A 55 -4.71 -4.92 -10.40
CA ALA A 55 -3.38 -5.46 -10.71
C ALA A 55 -2.98 -5.27 -12.19
N ARG A 56 -3.95 -4.94 -13.07
CA ARG A 56 -3.76 -4.85 -14.52
C ARG A 56 -3.59 -3.40 -14.96
N ASN A 57 -2.38 -3.02 -15.37
CA ASN A 57 -2.12 -1.67 -15.85
C ASN A 57 -2.97 -1.25 -17.06
N GLN A 58 -3.42 -2.21 -17.87
CA GLN A 58 -4.30 -1.94 -19.01
C GLN A 58 -5.64 -1.34 -18.61
N GLU A 59 -6.17 -1.69 -17.43
CA GLU A 59 -7.42 -1.14 -16.90
C GLU A 59 -7.30 0.31 -16.43
N LEU A 60 -6.08 0.85 -16.33
CA LEU A 60 -5.80 2.25 -16.01
C LEU A 60 -5.89 3.16 -17.25
N ILE A 61 -5.80 2.58 -18.44
CA ILE A 61 -5.84 3.30 -19.72
C ILE A 61 -7.31 3.60 -20.07
N ARG A 62 -7.56 4.79 -20.55
CA ARG A 62 -8.90 5.19 -21.00
C ARG A 62 -9.40 4.23 -22.10
N PHE A 63 -10.67 3.88 -22.03
CA PHE A 63 -11.27 2.96 -23.00
C PHE A 63 -11.08 3.48 -24.44
N GLY A 64 -10.54 2.64 -25.33
CA GLY A 64 -10.25 2.98 -26.73
C GLY A 64 -8.89 3.67 -26.95
N ALA A 65 -8.13 4.00 -25.90
CA ALA A 65 -6.81 4.60 -26.05
C ALA A 65 -5.70 3.53 -26.10
N GLU A 66 -4.60 3.84 -26.77
CA GLU A 66 -3.44 2.95 -26.89
C GLU A 66 -2.48 3.04 -25.71
N PHE A 67 -2.44 4.18 -25.05
CA PHE A 67 -1.56 4.41 -23.88
C PHE A 67 -2.19 5.42 -22.93
N ALA A 68 -1.72 5.46 -21.69
CA ALA A 68 -1.94 6.51 -20.73
C ALA A 68 -0.61 7.12 -20.29
N ASP A 69 -0.60 8.42 -20.04
CA ASP A 69 0.58 9.16 -19.59
C ASP A 69 0.23 9.93 -18.31
N LEU A 70 0.95 9.61 -17.23
CA LEU A 70 0.79 10.24 -15.93
C LEU A 70 2.09 10.94 -15.56
N GLY A 71 2.00 12.19 -15.10
CA GLY A 71 3.17 12.93 -14.66
C GLY A 71 2.87 13.78 -13.44
N CYS A 72 3.86 13.97 -12.59
CA CYS A 72 3.77 14.90 -11.47
C CYS A 72 5.09 15.64 -11.26
N GLU A 73 4.97 16.84 -10.71
CA GLU A 73 6.06 17.64 -10.17
C GLU A 73 5.92 17.72 -8.66
N LEU A 74 7.03 17.58 -7.95
CA LEU A 74 7.03 17.56 -6.48
C LEU A 74 8.31 18.17 -5.92
N PHE A 75 8.23 18.65 -4.69
CA PHE A 75 9.37 19.06 -3.88
C PHE A 75 9.58 18.04 -2.77
N SER A 76 10.73 17.38 -2.77
CA SER A 76 11.10 16.35 -1.80
C SER A 76 12.62 16.27 -1.67
N GLY A 77 13.12 15.97 -0.46
CA GLY A 77 14.56 15.92 -0.19
C GLY A 77 15.27 17.25 -0.47
N GLY A 78 14.59 18.38 -0.24
CA GLY A 78 15.16 19.73 -0.46
C GLY A 78 15.29 20.14 -1.92
N ARG A 79 14.72 19.42 -2.88
CA ARG A 79 14.83 19.70 -4.32
C ARG A 79 13.55 19.45 -5.10
N GLU A 80 13.42 20.08 -6.23
CA GLU A 80 12.38 19.78 -7.21
C GLU A 80 12.67 18.46 -7.92
N GLN A 81 11.66 17.66 -8.11
CA GLN A 81 11.70 16.35 -8.76
C GLN A 81 10.47 16.17 -9.64
N SER A 82 10.55 15.25 -10.60
CA SER A 82 9.42 14.86 -11.41
C SER A 82 9.35 13.33 -11.53
N ILE A 83 8.13 12.81 -11.57
CA ILE A 83 7.87 11.40 -11.88
C ILE A 83 6.92 11.35 -13.06
N ARG A 84 7.20 10.47 -14.03
CA ARG A 84 6.31 10.20 -15.16
C ARG A 84 6.17 8.70 -15.38
N ALA A 85 4.97 8.24 -15.67
CA ALA A 85 4.64 6.86 -16.01
C ALA A 85 3.86 6.82 -17.31
N VAL A 86 4.30 6.00 -18.26
CA VAL A 86 3.59 5.72 -19.52
C VAL A 86 3.17 4.26 -19.52
N LEU A 87 1.87 4.02 -19.65
CA LEU A 87 1.23 2.70 -19.66
C LEU A 87 0.77 2.40 -21.08
N PHE A 88 0.86 1.14 -21.52
CA PHE A 88 0.47 0.72 -22.86
C PHE A 88 -0.62 -0.36 -22.79
N SER A 89 -1.61 -0.29 -23.68
CA SER A 89 -2.71 -1.26 -23.79
C SER A 89 -2.24 -2.62 -24.31
N GLY A 90 -1.15 -2.63 -25.09
CA GLY A 90 -0.56 -3.85 -25.68
C GLY A 90 0.48 -4.54 -24.80
N ARG A 91 1.33 -5.36 -25.43
CA ARG A 91 2.40 -6.12 -24.76
C ARG A 91 3.61 -5.27 -24.35
N LYS A 92 3.68 -4.02 -24.78
CA LYS A 92 4.79 -3.12 -24.45
C LYS A 92 4.82 -2.87 -22.92
N PRO A 93 5.99 -3.05 -22.28
CA PRO A 93 6.11 -2.80 -20.85
C PRO A 93 5.95 -1.30 -20.55
N ARG A 94 5.37 -1.00 -19.40
CA ARG A 94 5.29 0.38 -18.91
C ARG A 94 6.67 1.03 -18.85
N GLN A 95 6.69 2.34 -18.98
CA GLN A 95 7.90 3.14 -18.84
C GLN A 95 7.74 4.07 -17.63
N LEU A 96 8.80 4.17 -16.81
CA LEU A 96 8.87 5.04 -15.64
C LEU A 96 10.05 5.96 -15.79
N TYR A 97 9.88 7.23 -15.40
CA TYR A 97 10.92 8.26 -15.44
C TYR A 97 10.94 9.00 -14.10
N ILE A 98 12.15 9.34 -13.63
CA ILE A 98 12.39 10.20 -12.47
C ILE A 98 13.36 11.27 -12.92
N GLY A 99 13.01 12.56 -12.77
CA GLY A 99 13.82 13.67 -13.26
C GLY A 99 14.12 13.57 -14.76
N GLY A 100 13.18 13.07 -15.57
CA GLY A 100 13.37 12.82 -17.01
C GLY A 100 14.19 11.56 -17.36
N VAL A 101 14.84 10.90 -16.38
CA VAL A 101 15.66 9.72 -16.61
C VAL A 101 14.82 8.45 -16.51
N LYS A 102 14.84 7.61 -17.57
CA LYS A 102 14.12 6.36 -17.64
C LYS A 102 14.63 5.35 -16.60
N GLN A 103 13.71 4.78 -15.83
CA GLN A 103 14.01 3.79 -14.80
C GLN A 103 13.77 2.36 -15.32
N ARG A 104 14.59 1.43 -14.86
CA ARG A 104 14.48 0.01 -15.24
C ARG A 104 13.31 -0.70 -14.54
N SER A 105 12.96 -0.25 -13.33
CA SER A 105 11.88 -0.86 -12.55
C SER A 105 11.27 0.16 -11.57
N ALA A 106 10.11 -0.18 -11.00
CA ALA A 106 9.45 0.61 -9.96
C ALA A 106 10.22 0.62 -8.61
N THR A 107 11.24 -0.21 -8.45
CA THR A 107 12.09 -0.20 -7.26
C THR A 107 12.94 1.07 -7.13
N ALA A 108 12.94 1.94 -8.13
CA ALA A 108 13.56 3.26 -8.08
C ALA A 108 12.65 4.35 -7.48
N LEU A 109 11.33 4.10 -7.35
CA LEU A 109 10.36 5.07 -6.82
C LEU A 109 10.46 5.32 -5.30
N PRO A 110 10.80 4.32 -4.43
CA PRO A 110 10.92 4.53 -3.00
C PRO A 110 11.77 5.77 -2.65
N GLY A 111 11.23 6.60 -1.75
CA GLY A 111 11.91 7.82 -1.29
C GLY A 111 11.78 9.05 -2.21
N VAL A 112 11.22 8.92 -3.43
CA VAL A 112 10.98 10.07 -4.32
C VAL A 112 9.64 10.73 -3.99
N LEU A 113 8.55 9.96 -4.06
CA LEU A 113 7.22 10.34 -3.59
C LEU A 113 6.73 9.25 -2.64
N THR A 114 6.37 9.61 -1.42
CA THR A 114 5.76 8.68 -0.48
C THR A 114 4.31 9.09 -0.22
N THR A 115 3.41 8.11 -0.23
CA THR A 115 1.99 8.31 -0.01
C THR A 115 1.45 7.34 1.03
N VAL A 116 0.52 7.80 1.85
CA VAL A 116 -0.30 6.94 2.69
C VAL A 116 -1.73 7.05 2.19
N LEU A 117 -2.26 5.94 1.69
CA LEU A 117 -3.64 5.86 1.24
C LEU A 117 -4.53 5.36 2.38
N PHE A 118 -5.69 5.98 2.53
CA PHE A 118 -6.75 5.54 3.39
C PHE A 118 -8.07 5.56 2.59
N CYS A 119 -8.63 4.39 2.35
CA CYS A 119 -9.86 4.17 1.60
C CYS A 119 -10.86 3.32 2.42
N PRO A 120 -12.14 3.19 2.02
CA PRO A 120 -13.14 2.42 2.75
C PRO A 120 -12.73 0.97 3.02
N ASP A 121 -12.03 0.32 2.09
CA ASP A 121 -11.54 -1.05 2.26
C ASP A 121 -10.56 -1.19 3.45
N ASP A 122 -9.80 -0.13 3.75
CA ASP A 122 -8.88 -0.12 4.88
C ASP A 122 -9.62 -0.20 6.23
N LEU A 123 -10.85 0.32 6.32
CA LEU A 123 -11.69 0.22 7.53
C LEU A 123 -12.06 -1.23 7.87
N LEU A 124 -12.03 -2.10 6.87
CA LEU A 124 -12.36 -3.52 7.01
C LEU A 124 -11.13 -4.42 7.00
N VAL A 125 -9.91 -3.88 6.82
CA VAL A 125 -8.68 -4.66 6.64
C VAL A 125 -8.43 -5.64 7.79
N LEU A 126 -8.77 -5.24 9.03
CA LEU A 126 -8.60 -6.10 10.22
C LEU A 126 -9.57 -7.29 10.26
N LYS A 127 -10.72 -7.19 9.60
CA LYS A 127 -11.70 -8.29 9.46
C LYS A 127 -11.55 -9.06 8.15
N SER A 128 -10.81 -8.53 7.18
CA SER A 128 -10.57 -9.16 5.89
C SER A 128 -9.64 -10.39 5.97
N GLY A 129 -9.35 -11.01 4.84
CA GLY A 129 -8.37 -12.10 4.75
C GLY A 129 -6.93 -11.62 4.91
N ALA A 130 -6.00 -12.55 5.20
CA ALA A 130 -4.56 -12.29 5.35
C ALA A 130 -3.93 -11.58 4.14
N ALA A 131 -4.47 -11.80 2.92
CA ALA A 131 -3.95 -11.15 1.72
C ALA A 131 -4.06 -9.61 1.77
N GLY A 132 -5.18 -9.06 2.28
CA GLY A 132 -5.36 -7.62 2.47
C GLY A 132 -4.38 -7.06 3.50
N ARG A 133 -4.21 -7.76 4.62
CA ARG A 133 -3.27 -7.35 5.67
C ARG A 133 -1.82 -7.40 5.19
N ARG A 134 -1.41 -8.44 4.45
CA ARG A 134 -0.07 -8.46 3.81
C ARG A 134 0.10 -7.32 2.82
N LYS A 135 -0.91 -7.05 1.98
CA LYS A 135 -0.86 -5.94 1.01
C LYS A 135 -0.62 -4.61 1.70
N LEU A 136 -1.25 -4.33 2.84
CA LEU A 136 -1.03 -3.12 3.64
C LEU A 136 0.46 -3.01 4.04
N VAL A 137 1.01 -4.02 4.70
CA VAL A 137 2.41 -4.05 5.16
C VAL A 137 3.39 -3.97 3.99
N ASP A 138 3.15 -4.75 2.93
CA ASP A 138 4.03 -4.80 1.75
C ASP A 138 4.03 -3.46 1.00
N THR A 139 2.89 -2.78 0.92
CA THR A 139 2.78 -1.45 0.29
C THR A 139 3.60 -0.41 1.02
N ALA A 140 3.52 -0.38 2.34
CA ALA A 140 4.32 0.52 3.17
C ALA A 140 5.81 0.22 3.07
N LEU A 141 6.21 -1.03 3.27
CA LEU A 141 7.61 -1.45 3.21
C LEU A 141 8.24 -1.26 1.83
N CYS A 142 7.50 -1.46 0.74
CA CYS A 142 8.00 -1.19 -0.61
C CYS A 142 8.32 0.29 -0.85
N GLN A 143 7.60 1.22 -0.21
CA GLN A 143 7.88 2.65 -0.31
C GLN A 143 9.05 3.08 0.59
N LEU A 144 9.22 2.45 1.76
CA LEU A 144 10.23 2.81 2.75
C LEU A 144 11.58 2.13 2.54
N ARG A 145 11.60 0.94 1.94
CA ARG A 145 12.78 0.05 1.88
C ARG A 145 13.00 -0.50 0.46
N PRO A 146 13.88 0.09 -0.34
CA PRO A 146 14.19 -0.43 -1.68
C PRO A 146 14.61 -1.91 -1.67
N GLY A 147 15.40 -2.31 -0.66
CA GLY A 147 15.82 -3.70 -0.49
C GLY A 147 14.66 -4.67 -0.22
N TYR A 148 13.60 -4.21 0.48
CA TYR A 148 12.38 -4.99 0.65
C TYR A 148 11.62 -5.13 -0.67
N ALA A 149 11.45 -4.04 -1.43
CA ALA A 149 10.77 -4.05 -2.71
C ALA A 149 11.45 -5.00 -3.71
N GLN A 150 12.80 -5.02 -3.72
CA GLN A 150 13.57 -5.95 -4.53
C GLN A 150 13.35 -7.40 -4.08
N ALA A 151 13.46 -7.69 -2.79
CA ALA A 151 13.26 -9.03 -2.22
C ALA A 151 11.83 -9.53 -2.49
N LEU A 152 10.81 -8.69 -2.30
CA LEU A 152 9.41 -9.04 -2.58
C LEU A 152 9.20 -9.38 -4.07
N GLY A 153 9.80 -8.59 -4.98
CA GLY A 153 9.73 -8.85 -6.43
C GLY A 153 10.44 -10.15 -6.83
N GLU A 154 11.57 -10.48 -6.21
CA GLU A 154 12.27 -11.74 -6.42
C GLU A 154 11.47 -12.92 -5.86
N TYR A 155 10.98 -12.79 -4.63
CA TYR A 155 10.17 -13.83 -4.00
C TYR A 155 8.93 -14.17 -4.83
N GLN A 156 8.24 -13.18 -5.37
CA GLN A 156 7.05 -13.41 -6.20
C GLN A 156 7.38 -14.20 -7.46
N LYS A 157 8.49 -13.92 -8.14
CA LYS A 157 8.92 -14.69 -9.33
C LYS A 157 9.23 -16.14 -8.98
N LEU A 158 9.93 -16.36 -7.86
CA LEU A 158 10.24 -17.71 -7.37
C LEU A 158 8.96 -18.49 -7.01
N TYR A 159 8.03 -17.81 -6.32
CA TYR A 159 6.73 -18.36 -5.95
C TYR A 159 5.91 -18.78 -7.18
N ASP A 160 5.83 -17.90 -8.20
CA ASP A 160 5.10 -18.19 -9.44
C ASP A 160 5.72 -19.37 -10.18
N SER A 161 7.07 -19.45 -10.24
CA SER A 161 7.79 -20.56 -10.86
C SER A 161 7.60 -21.87 -10.10
N LYS A 162 7.78 -21.85 -8.77
CA LYS A 162 7.54 -23.04 -7.92
C LYS A 162 6.08 -23.50 -8.02
N SER A 163 5.12 -22.58 -8.03
CA SER A 163 3.70 -22.91 -8.14
C SER A 163 3.38 -23.63 -9.48
N ARG A 164 4.05 -23.26 -10.58
CA ARG A 164 3.91 -23.97 -11.87
C ARG A 164 4.53 -25.36 -11.79
N ILE A 165 5.74 -25.48 -11.24
CA ILE A 165 6.39 -26.79 -11.03
C ILE A 165 5.45 -27.72 -10.25
N LEU A 166 4.92 -27.25 -9.12
CA LEU A 166 4.02 -28.05 -8.28
C LEU A 166 2.68 -28.42 -8.94
N LYS A 167 2.21 -27.64 -9.91
CA LYS A 167 0.98 -27.98 -10.65
C LYS A 167 1.23 -28.97 -11.77
N ASP A 168 2.36 -28.84 -12.47
CA ASP A 168 2.61 -29.53 -13.74
C ASP A 168 3.49 -30.77 -13.54
N HIS A 169 4.01 -31.07 -12.33
CA HIS A 169 4.97 -32.14 -12.10
C HIS A 169 4.40 -33.56 -12.35
N CYS A 170 3.10 -33.77 -12.16
CA CYS A 170 2.47 -35.05 -12.43
C CYS A 170 2.58 -35.44 -13.92
N ASP A 171 2.45 -34.46 -14.82
CA ASP A 171 2.56 -34.66 -16.26
C ASP A 171 4.02 -34.66 -16.74
N ARG A 172 4.91 -33.99 -15.97
CA ARG A 172 6.33 -33.81 -16.31
C ARG A 172 7.20 -33.93 -15.06
N PRO A 173 7.55 -35.15 -14.61
CA PRO A 173 8.34 -35.37 -13.39
C PRO A 173 9.71 -34.68 -13.37
N SER A 174 10.34 -34.46 -14.54
CA SER A 174 11.62 -33.72 -14.63
C SER A 174 11.56 -32.27 -14.14
N LEU A 175 10.35 -31.69 -14.03
CA LEU A 175 10.18 -30.36 -13.42
C LEU A 175 10.55 -30.31 -11.93
N LEU A 176 10.63 -31.45 -11.25
CA LEU A 176 11.05 -31.53 -9.84
C LEU A 176 12.57 -31.37 -9.65
N GLU A 177 13.39 -31.57 -10.67
CA GLU A 177 14.84 -31.46 -10.58
C GLU A 177 15.31 -30.10 -10.04
N PRO A 178 14.81 -28.94 -10.52
CA PRO A 178 15.21 -27.64 -10.01
C PRO A 178 14.51 -27.23 -8.68
N LEU A 179 13.55 -28.01 -8.17
CA LEU A 179 12.74 -27.62 -7.01
C LEU A 179 13.57 -27.36 -5.73
N PRO A 180 14.64 -28.12 -5.43
CA PRO A 180 15.50 -27.84 -4.28
C PRO A 180 16.14 -26.45 -4.34
N GLU A 181 16.59 -26.00 -5.52
CA GLU A 181 17.19 -24.68 -5.71
C GLU A 181 16.13 -23.56 -5.51
N PHE A 182 14.91 -23.74 -6.04
CA PHE A 182 13.80 -22.83 -5.78
C PHE A 182 13.48 -22.74 -4.28
N ASN A 183 13.45 -23.87 -3.58
CA ASN A 183 13.21 -23.94 -2.15
C ASN A 183 14.27 -23.17 -1.36
N TYR A 184 15.54 -23.43 -1.68
CA TYR A 184 16.67 -22.76 -1.05
C TYR A 184 16.58 -21.24 -1.23
N ARG A 185 16.39 -20.78 -2.47
CA ARG A 185 16.33 -19.37 -2.78
C ARG A 185 15.08 -18.68 -2.20
N MET A 186 13.92 -19.35 -2.22
CA MET A 186 12.70 -18.86 -1.56
C MET A 186 12.88 -18.74 -0.06
N ALA A 187 13.55 -19.67 0.61
CA ALA A 187 13.85 -19.57 2.05
C ALA A 187 14.79 -18.40 2.34
N GLN A 188 15.84 -18.21 1.52
CA GLN A 188 16.79 -17.11 1.67
C GLN A 188 16.12 -15.74 1.55
N VAL A 189 15.34 -15.52 0.49
CA VAL A 189 14.60 -14.26 0.26
C VAL A 189 13.45 -14.12 1.28
N GLY A 190 12.81 -15.23 1.62
CA GLY A 190 11.75 -15.30 2.63
C GLY A 190 12.18 -14.81 4.00
N ALA A 191 13.37 -15.20 4.43
CA ALA A 191 13.95 -14.75 5.71
C ALA A 191 14.16 -13.22 5.74
N ILE A 192 14.49 -12.61 4.61
CA ILE A 192 14.59 -11.15 4.46
C ILE A 192 13.22 -10.52 4.66
N LEU A 193 12.18 -11.04 3.98
CA LEU A 193 10.82 -10.50 4.06
C LEU A 193 10.26 -10.60 5.48
N ILE A 194 10.38 -11.76 6.14
CA ILE A 194 9.93 -11.98 7.51
C ILE A 194 10.60 -10.98 8.46
N SER A 195 11.92 -10.84 8.40
CA SER A 195 12.67 -9.92 9.24
C SER A 195 12.21 -8.46 9.09
N TYR A 196 11.92 -7.99 7.85
CA TYR A 196 11.41 -6.64 7.63
C TYR A 196 9.98 -6.47 8.15
N ARG A 197 9.08 -7.42 7.85
CA ARG A 197 7.68 -7.38 8.29
C ARG A 197 7.55 -7.39 9.81
N ALA A 198 8.29 -8.27 10.49
CA ALA A 198 8.28 -8.38 11.95
C ALA A 198 8.67 -7.04 12.61
N ARG A 199 9.77 -6.43 12.16
CA ARG A 199 10.24 -5.14 12.69
C ARG A 199 9.26 -4.02 12.43
N TYR A 200 8.77 -3.91 11.20
CA TYR A 200 7.78 -2.90 10.83
C TYR A 200 6.50 -3.03 11.64
N LEU A 201 5.95 -4.24 11.77
CA LEU A 201 4.73 -4.49 12.55
C LEU A 201 4.91 -4.22 14.04
N ARG A 202 6.10 -4.45 14.60
CA ARG A 202 6.39 -4.06 15.98
C ARG A 202 6.31 -2.56 16.19
N GLU A 203 6.92 -1.79 15.30
CA GLU A 203 6.89 -0.32 15.35
C GLU A 203 5.47 0.20 15.07
N LEU A 204 4.79 -0.37 14.06
CA LEU A 204 3.40 -0.04 13.74
C LEU A 204 2.47 -0.31 14.92
N SER A 205 2.65 -1.44 15.63
CA SER A 205 1.87 -1.81 16.81
C SER A 205 2.03 -0.78 17.94
N ALA A 206 3.26 -0.38 18.22
CA ALA A 206 3.54 0.61 19.25
C ALA A 206 2.87 1.95 18.94
N GLN A 207 3.03 2.43 17.72
CA GLN A 207 2.47 3.71 17.30
C GLN A 207 0.93 3.68 17.16
N ALA A 208 0.36 2.59 16.62
CA ALA A 208 -1.08 2.40 16.51
C ALA A 208 -1.75 2.32 17.89
N GLY A 209 -1.08 1.67 18.86
CA GLY A 209 -1.52 1.62 20.25
C GLY A 209 -1.61 3.01 20.89
N GLN A 210 -0.68 3.92 20.59
CA GLN A 210 -0.71 5.29 21.06
C GLN A 210 -1.92 6.07 20.49
N PHE A 211 -2.13 6.05 19.18
CA PHE A 211 -3.29 6.70 18.55
C PHE A 211 -4.61 6.10 19.04
N HIS A 212 -4.66 4.80 19.24
CA HIS A 212 -5.87 4.14 19.75
C HIS A 212 -6.17 4.53 21.20
N ALA A 213 -5.15 4.60 22.06
CA ALA A 213 -5.30 5.06 23.44
C ALA A 213 -5.76 6.53 23.50
N GLU A 214 -5.21 7.40 22.64
CA GLU A 214 -5.63 8.80 22.53
C GLU A 214 -7.12 8.89 22.14
N PHE A 215 -7.58 8.13 21.14
CA PHE A 215 -8.98 8.12 20.73
C PHE A 215 -9.92 7.55 21.80
N SER A 216 -9.53 6.43 22.44
CA SER A 216 -10.35 5.74 23.44
C SER A 216 -10.32 6.40 24.83
N GLY A 217 -9.45 7.41 25.03
CA GLY A 217 -9.17 7.98 26.34
C GLY A 217 -8.51 6.98 27.30
N GLY A 218 -7.64 6.14 26.77
CA GLY A 218 -6.89 5.11 27.51
C GLY A 218 -7.70 3.88 27.94
N LYS A 219 -8.95 3.74 27.46
CA LYS A 219 -9.85 2.65 27.85
C LYS A 219 -9.60 1.34 27.14
N GLU A 220 -8.95 1.36 25.98
CA GLU A 220 -8.68 0.18 25.16
C GLU A 220 -7.21 0.15 24.76
N THR A 221 -6.62 -1.02 24.75
CA THR A 221 -5.22 -1.26 24.33
C THR A 221 -5.19 -2.02 23.02
N LEU A 222 -4.73 -1.37 21.94
CA LEU A 222 -4.54 -2.00 20.63
C LEU A 222 -3.13 -2.58 20.53
N ARG A 223 -3.02 -3.82 20.09
CA ARG A 223 -1.74 -4.51 19.79
C ARG A 223 -1.83 -5.23 18.46
N LEU A 224 -0.70 -5.33 17.77
CA LEU A 224 -0.54 -6.13 16.56
C LEU A 224 0.45 -7.26 16.84
N ARG A 225 0.10 -8.47 16.46
CA ARG A 225 0.94 -9.65 16.60
C ARG A 225 1.22 -10.25 15.23
N TYR A 226 2.50 -10.24 14.83
CA TYR A 226 2.93 -10.86 13.57
C TYR A 226 2.87 -12.40 13.68
N GLN A 227 2.40 -13.01 12.59
CA GLN A 227 2.27 -14.46 12.45
C GLN A 227 2.95 -14.91 11.16
N THR A 228 3.78 -15.95 11.26
CA THR A 228 4.44 -16.57 10.11
C THR A 228 4.38 -18.11 10.24
N VAL A 229 5.08 -18.84 9.39
CA VAL A 229 5.08 -20.30 9.44
C VAL A 229 5.56 -20.85 10.79
N SER A 230 4.99 -21.95 11.23
CA SER A 230 5.12 -22.46 12.62
C SER A 230 6.53 -22.79 13.07
N THR A 231 7.45 -23.10 12.15
CA THR A 231 8.85 -23.40 12.48
C THR A 231 9.67 -22.14 12.81
N VAL A 232 9.22 -20.95 12.35
CA VAL A 232 9.85 -19.68 12.70
C VAL A 232 9.34 -19.24 14.06
N THR A 233 10.06 -19.63 15.11
CA THR A 233 9.67 -19.39 16.50
C THR A 233 9.93 -17.96 16.96
N ASP A 234 10.96 -17.32 16.42
CA ASP A 234 11.29 -15.92 16.66
C ASP A 234 11.54 -15.18 15.32
N PRO A 235 10.58 -14.36 14.84
CA PRO A 235 10.74 -13.60 13.60
C PRO A 235 11.73 -12.41 13.73
N PHE A 236 12.25 -12.14 14.93
CA PHE A 236 13.29 -11.14 15.21
C PHE A 236 14.69 -11.72 15.26
N ALA A 237 14.83 -13.05 15.20
CA ALA A 237 16.10 -13.75 15.16
C ALA A 237 16.97 -13.30 13.96
N GLU A 238 18.22 -13.71 13.95
CA GLU A 238 19.09 -13.49 12.81
C GLU A 238 18.51 -14.11 11.54
N LYS A 239 18.71 -13.45 10.41
CA LYS A 239 18.20 -13.93 9.10
C LYS A 239 18.65 -15.35 8.77
N LYS A 240 19.85 -15.75 9.22
CA LYS A 240 20.38 -17.11 9.03
C LYS A 240 19.54 -18.15 9.80
N THR A 241 19.10 -17.83 11.01
CA THR A 241 18.22 -18.68 11.82
C THR A 241 16.85 -18.82 11.17
N ILE A 242 16.23 -17.69 10.77
CA ILE A 242 14.94 -17.68 10.07
C ILE A 242 15.03 -18.47 8.75
N PHE A 243 16.11 -18.31 8.01
CA PHE A 243 16.36 -19.06 6.77
C PHE A 243 16.37 -20.58 7.02
N GLN A 244 17.11 -21.06 8.03
CA GLN A 244 17.14 -22.48 8.35
C GLN A 244 15.76 -23.01 8.75
N GLN A 245 15.05 -22.28 9.60
CA GLN A 245 13.70 -22.62 10.03
C GLN A 245 12.70 -22.66 8.86
N LEU A 246 12.88 -21.82 7.84
CA LEU A 246 12.09 -21.89 6.62
C LEU A 246 12.42 -23.12 5.77
N LEU A 247 13.70 -23.51 5.68
CA LEU A 247 14.08 -24.76 5.00
C LEU A 247 13.48 -25.99 5.71
N ASP A 248 13.53 -26.03 7.03
CA ASP A 248 12.94 -27.10 7.82
C ASP A 248 11.42 -27.19 7.59
N HIS A 249 10.72 -26.04 7.51
CA HIS A 249 9.30 -26.00 7.17
C HIS A 249 9.01 -26.53 5.76
N GLN A 250 9.81 -26.12 4.78
CA GLN A 250 9.66 -26.61 3.40
C GLN A 250 9.89 -28.12 3.31
N GLN A 251 10.90 -28.64 4.02
CA GLN A 251 11.20 -30.06 4.04
C GLN A 251 10.06 -30.87 4.66
N SER A 252 9.52 -30.40 5.79
CA SER A 252 8.40 -31.08 6.46
C SER A 252 7.10 -31.06 5.65
N HIS A 253 6.90 -30.07 4.79
CA HIS A 253 5.71 -29.91 3.96
C HIS A 253 5.89 -30.37 2.51
N TYR A 254 7.07 -30.93 2.16
CA TYR A 254 7.41 -31.28 0.77
C TYR A 254 6.37 -32.21 0.12
N ARG A 255 5.99 -33.29 0.82
CA ARG A 255 4.96 -34.24 0.31
C ARG A 255 3.61 -33.58 0.13
N ALA A 256 3.17 -32.79 1.10
CA ALA A 256 1.90 -32.08 1.04
C ALA A 256 1.88 -31.02 -0.09
N GLU A 257 3.02 -30.38 -0.37
CA GLU A 257 3.15 -29.46 -1.50
C GLU A 257 3.00 -30.19 -2.84
N LEU A 258 3.60 -31.38 -2.99
CA LEU A 258 3.45 -32.20 -4.19
C LEU A 258 2.02 -32.70 -4.37
N GLU A 259 1.40 -33.23 -3.30
CA GLU A 259 0.03 -33.75 -3.34
C GLU A 259 -1.02 -32.66 -3.64
N SER A 260 -0.85 -31.47 -3.04
CA SER A 260 -1.80 -30.36 -3.21
C SER A 260 -1.53 -29.49 -4.44
N GLY A 261 -0.34 -29.57 -5.04
CA GLY A 261 0.08 -28.68 -6.11
C GLY A 261 0.22 -27.20 -5.68
N GLN A 262 0.39 -26.95 -4.36
CA GLN A 262 0.42 -25.60 -3.79
C GLN A 262 1.69 -25.36 -2.96
N CYS A 263 2.21 -24.14 -3.01
CA CYS A 263 3.25 -23.70 -2.08
C CYS A 263 2.66 -23.52 -0.68
N LEU A 264 3.14 -24.29 0.30
CA LEU A 264 2.65 -24.26 1.68
C LEU A 264 3.58 -23.53 2.63
N SER A 265 4.83 -23.30 2.24
CA SER A 265 5.90 -22.79 3.11
C SER A 265 6.43 -21.45 2.65
N GLY A 266 6.41 -20.44 3.53
CA GLY A 266 7.04 -19.15 3.29
C GLY A 266 6.17 -17.93 3.57
N PRO A 267 6.73 -16.71 3.41
CA PRO A 267 6.10 -15.44 3.80
C PRO A 267 4.80 -15.06 3.03
N HIS A 268 4.43 -15.79 1.98
CA HIS A 268 3.11 -15.67 1.35
C HIS A 268 1.98 -16.23 2.23
N LYS A 269 2.31 -16.95 3.30
CA LYS A 269 1.37 -17.42 4.34
C LYS A 269 1.33 -16.50 5.57
N ASP A 270 2.23 -15.52 5.66
CA ASP A 270 2.27 -14.60 6.79
C ASP A 270 0.96 -13.84 6.98
N ASP A 271 0.75 -13.45 8.22
CA ASP A 271 -0.38 -12.62 8.64
C ASP A 271 0.02 -11.73 9.83
N PHE A 272 -0.85 -10.83 10.22
CA PHE A 272 -0.84 -10.23 11.54
C PHE A 272 -2.24 -10.20 12.13
N GLU A 273 -2.30 -10.35 13.43
CA GLU A 273 -3.53 -10.24 14.19
C GLU A 273 -3.55 -8.92 14.96
N ALA A 274 -4.69 -8.23 14.93
CA ALA A 274 -4.95 -7.09 15.79
C ALA A 274 -5.77 -7.54 16.99
N GLU A 275 -5.34 -7.14 18.18
CA GLU A 275 -5.96 -7.47 19.46
C GLU A 275 -6.35 -6.17 20.19
N LEU A 276 -7.57 -6.13 20.74
CA LEU A 276 -8.03 -5.12 21.69
C LEU A 276 -8.19 -5.78 23.06
N ASP A 277 -7.47 -5.29 24.04
CA ASP A 277 -7.45 -5.84 25.41
C ASP A 277 -7.20 -7.36 25.45
N GLY A 278 -6.39 -7.88 24.52
CA GLY A 278 -6.05 -9.28 24.36
C GLY A 278 -7.08 -10.11 23.59
N LEU A 279 -8.15 -9.50 23.07
CA LEU A 279 -9.15 -10.18 22.26
C LEU A 279 -8.99 -9.84 20.78
N SER A 280 -9.10 -10.85 19.91
CA SER A 280 -9.02 -10.68 18.45
C SER A 280 -10.05 -9.70 17.92
N VAL A 281 -9.62 -8.62 17.29
CA VAL A 281 -10.48 -7.65 16.61
C VAL A 281 -11.29 -8.33 15.50
N LYS A 282 -10.68 -9.29 14.81
CA LYS A 282 -11.33 -10.03 13.73
C LYS A 282 -12.54 -10.82 14.23
N ALA A 283 -12.40 -11.51 15.35
CA ALA A 283 -13.44 -12.39 15.89
C ALA A 283 -14.47 -11.64 16.74
N PHE A 284 -14.02 -10.72 17.59
CA PHE A 284 -14.83 -10.13 18.66
C PHE A 284 -15.01 -8.62 18.56
N GLY A 285 -14.21 -7.91 17.74
CA GLY A 285 -14.29 -6.47 17.62
C GLY A 285 -15.65 -6.00 17.09
N SER A 286 -16.28 -5.04 17.76
CA SER A 286 -17.44 -4.33 17.22
C SER A 286 -17.07 -3.56 15.95
N GLN A 287 -18.08 -3.15 15.17
CA GLN A 287 -17.84 -2.35 13.97
C GLN A 287 -17.12 -1.03 14.31
N GLY A 288 -17.53 -0.35 15.41
CA GLY A 288 -16.88 0.87 15.88
C GLY A 288 -15.43 0.66 16.28
N GLN A 289 -15.12 -0.38 17.05
CA GLN A 289 -13.77 -0.75 17.46
C GLN A 289 -12.87 -1.08 16.26
N THR A 290 -13.39 -1.85 15.31
CA THR A 290 -12.67 -2.19 14.08
C THR A 290 -12.31 -0.95 13.27
N ARG A 291 -13.26 -0.01 13.08
CA ARG A 291 -13.03 1.26 12.39
C ARG A 291 -11.99 2.12 13.11
N THR A 292 -12.09 2.25 14.44
CA THR A 292 -11.12 3.00 15.24
C THR A 292 -9.72 2.38 15.16
N ALA A 293 -9.60 1.06 15.27
CA ALA A 293 -8.33 0.36 15.15
C ALA A 293 -7.71 0.55 13.75
N ALA A 294 -8.52 0.50 12.68
CA ALA A 294 -8.05 0.76 11.32
C ALA A 294 -7.57 2.21 11.12
N ILE A 295 -8.27 3.19 11.67
CA ILE A 295 -7.84 4.60 11.68
C ILE A 295 -6.49 4.73 12.40
N SER A 296 -6.38 4.15 13.60
CA SER A 296 -5.14 4.17 14.39
C SER A 296 -3.96 3.55 13.64
N LEU A 297 -4.19 2.47 12.89
CA LEU A 297 -3.18 1.87 12.01
C LEU A 297 -2.73 2.82 10.89
N LYS A 298 -3.66 3.51 10.22
CA LYS A 298 -3.32 4.40 9.10
C LYS A 298 -2.60 5.67 9.57
N LEU A 299 -2.97 6.20 10.73
CA LEU A 299 -2.25 7.31 11.35
C LEU A 299 -0.86 6.89 11.81
N ALA A 300 -0.73 5.68 12.36
CA ALA A 300 0.56 5.10 12.72
C ALA A 300 1.46 4.87 11.49
N GLU A 301 0.91 4.37 10.39
CA GLU A 301 1.62 4.23 9.12
C GLU A 301 2.20 5.58 8.67
N ARG A 302 1.38 6.65 8.68
CA ARG A 302 1.81 8.01 8.34
C ARG A 302 2.95 8.50 9.24
N GLU A 303 2.85 8.30 10.54
CA GLU A 303 3.88 8.68 11.51
C GLU A 303 5.19 7.91 11.29
N LEU A 304 5.13 6.61 11.01
CA LEU A 304 6.32 5.83 10.68
C LEU A 304 7.00 6.32 9.40
N PHE A 305 6.22 6.69 8.37
CA PHE A 305 6.77 7.28 7.15
C PHE A 305 7.50 8.59 7.47
N ARG A 306 6.89 9.48 8.26
CA ARG A 306 7.50 10.73 8.69
C ARG A 306 8.82 10.52 9.45
N ARG A 307 8.85 9.58 10.39
CA ARG A 307 10.07 9.25 11.17
C ARG A 307 11.18 8.69 10.29
N ASP A 308 10.82 7.85 9.35
CA ASP A 308 11.76 7.12 8.50
C ASP A 308 12.38 8.00 7.41
N THR A 309 11.57 8.88 6.81
CA THR A 309 11.99 9.73 5.69
C THR A 309 12.41 11.15 6.11
N GLY A 310 12.06 11.56 7.34
CA GLY A 310 12.22 12.94 7.80
C GLY A 310 11.22 13.93 7.20
N GLU A 311 10.29 13.45 6.34
CA GLU A 311 9.29 14.28 5.64
C GLU A 311 7.89 13.69 5.84
N GLU A 312 6.88 14.59 5.87
CA GLU A 312 5.48 14.14 5.86
C GLU A 312 5.15 13.49 4.52
N PRO A 313 4.62 12.25 4.50
CA PRO A 313 4.09 11.66 3.27
C PRO A 313 2.83 12.40 2.82
N VAL A 314 2.53 12.35 1.52
CA VAL A 314 1.25 12.85 1.00
C VAL A 314 0.14 11.89 1.44
N LEU A 315 -0.82 12.39 2.21
CA LEU A 315 -1.96 11.60 2.68
C LEU A 315 -3.09 11.65 1.65
N LEU A 316 -3.58 10.49 1.25
CA LEU A 316 -4.67 10.30 0.31
C LEU A 316 -5.88 9.73 1.05
N LEU A 317 -6.96 10.52 1.19
CA LEU A 317 -8.21 10.10 1.84
C LEU A 317 -9.29 9.95 0.76
N ASP A 318 -9.58 8.71 0.37
CA ASP A 318 -10.53 8.38 -0.68
C ASP A 318 -11.89 7.99 -0.08
N ASP A 319 -12.83 8.92 -0.06
CA ASP A 319 -14.21 8.79 0.45
C ASP A 319 -14.33 8.19 1.88
N VAL A 320 -13.20 8.06 2.61
CA VAL A 320 -13.19 7.41 3.93
C VAL A 320 -13.92 8.24 4.99
N LEU A 321 -13.90 9.57 4.88
CA LEU A 321 -14.54 10.43 5.88
C LEU A 321 -16.07 10.26 5.88
N SER A 322 -16.69 9.95 4.74
CA SER A 322 -18.13 9.70 4.64
C SER A 322 -18.57 8.44 5.41
N GLU A 323 -17.66 7.48 5.59
CA GLU A 323 -17.89 6.24 6.33
C GLU A 323 -17.73 6.38 7.86
N LEU A 324 -17.29 7.56 8.33
CA LEU A 324 -16.99 7.81 9.73
C LEU A 324 -18.08 8.67 10.38
N ASP A 325 -18.35 8.41 11.66
CA ASP A 325 -19.12 9.34 12.50
C ASP A 325 -18.32 10.61 12.81
N ALA A 326 -19.01 11.65 13.27
CA ALA A 326 -18.42 12.97 13.51
C ALA A 326 -17.20 12.91 14.44
N ARG A 327 -17.23 12.11 15.50
CA ARG A 327 -16.12 11.99 16.47
C ARG A 327 -14.85 11.42 15.79
N ARG A 328 -15.00 10.41 14.93
CA ARG A 328 -13.87 9.82 14.18
C ARG A 328 -13.39 10.75 13.09
N GLN A 329 -14.29 11.46 12.39
CA GLN A 329 -13.93 12.49 11.44
C GLN A 329 -13.06 13.58 12.09
N ASP A 330 -13.51 14.15 13.22
CA ASP A 330 -12.78 15.16 13.96
C ASP A 330 -11.41 14.66 14.43
N PHE A 331 -11.34 13.41 14.89
CA PHE A 331 -10.07 12.81 15.29
C PHE A 331 -9.09 12.75 14.12
N VAL A 332 -9.51 12.22 12.96
CA VAL A 332 -8.67 12.16 11.76
C VAL A 332 -8.25 13.56 11.32
N LEU A 333 -9.19 14.50 11.19
CA LEU A 333 -8.93 15.87 10.75
C LEU A 333 -7.97 16.62 11.69
N ASN A 334 -8.04 16.38 13.01
CA ASN A 334 -7.11 16.94 13.97
C ASN A 334 -5.68 16.39 13.85
N GLN A 335 -5.54 15.13 13.44
CA GLN A 335 -4.21 14.49 13.27
C GLN A 335 -3.53 14.86 11.94
N ILE A 336 -4.25 15.43 10.98
CA ILE A 336 -3.73 15.74 9.64
C ILE A 336 -3.44 17.23 9.41
N ARG A 337 -3.22 18.00 10.46
CA ARG A 337 -2.94 19.45 10.39
C ARG A 337 -1.59 19.80 9.76
N SER A 338 -0.64 18.85 9.73
CA SER A 338 0.66 18.99 9.06
C SER A 338 0.71 18.18 7.77
N GLY A 339 1.58 18.59 6.84
CA GLY A 339 1.78 17.89 5.57
C GLY A 339 0.69 18.17 4.53
N GLN A 340 0.85 17.50 3.38
CA GLN A 340 -0.09 17.64 2.28
C GLN A 340 -1.12 16.52 2.31
N VAL A 341 -2.40 16.87 2.12
CA VAL A 341 -3.53 15.94 2.13
C VAL A 341 -4.40 16.16 0.90
N LEU A 342 -4.78 15.09 0.24
CA LEU A 342 -5.78 15.05 -0.82
C LEU A 342 -7.00 14.27 -0.31
N ILE A 343 -8.16 14.92 -0.26
CA ILE A 343 -9.40 14.35 0.28
C ILE A 343 -10.44 14.34 -0.83
N THR A 344 -11.03 13.19 -1.14
CA THR A 344 -12.22 13.13 -1.99
C THR A 344 -13.48 13.22 -1.14
N CYS A 345 -14.45 13.96 -1.60
CA CYS A 345 -15.79 14.05 -0.98
C CYS A 345 -16.87 14.37 -2.01
N CYS A 346 -18.12 14.00 -1.68
CA CYS A 346 -19.31 14.37 -2.44
C CYS A 346 -19.96 15.65 -1.88
N GLU A 347 -19.86 15.87 -0.56
CA GLU A 347 -20.50 16.98 0.15
C GLU A 347 -19.44 17.88 0.78
N PRO A 348 -19.02 18.97 0.12
CA PRO A 348 -17.96 19.86 0.62
C PRO A 348 -18.35 20.66 1.88
N GLU A 349 -19.65 20.77 2.16
CA GLU A 349 -20.19 21.58 3.27
C GLU A 349 -19.79 21.05 4.66
N ARG A 350 -19.45 19.76 4.76
CA ARG A 350 -18.98 19.14 6.00
C ARG A 350 -17.53 19.44 6.32
N ILE A 351 -16.75 19.90 5.33
CA ILE A 351 -15.32 20.25 5.49
C ILE A 351 -15.17 21.71 5.11
N THR A 352 -15.75 22.60 5.94
CA THR A 352 -15.70 24.05 5.71
C THR A 352 -14.35 24.64 6.09
N ASN A 353 -13.86 25.58 5.25
CA ASN A 353 -12.67 26.44 5.49
C ASN A 353 -11.31 25.72 5.51
N ILE A 354 -11.12 24.58 4.86
CA ILE A 354 -9.83 23.89 4.83
C ILE A 354 -9.36 23.70 3.39
N GLY A 355 -8.35 24.47 2.99
CA GLY A 355 -7.54 24.21 1.80
C GLY A 355 -8.13 24.62 0.45
N LYS A 356 -7.53 24.09 -0.64
CA LYS A 356 -7.93 24.34 -2.02
C LYS A 356 -9.05 23.39 -2.45
N ARG A 357 -10.09 23.91 -3.11
CA ARG A 357 -11.14 23.09 -3.71
C ARG A 357 -10.85 22.80 -5.17
N ILE A 358 -11.02 21.55 -5.57
CA ILE A 358 -10.81 21.02 -6.92
C ILE A 358 -12.08 20.29 -7.32
N PHE A 359 -12.82 20.83 -8.28
CA PHE A 359 -14.06 20.22 -8.76
C PHE A 359 -13.79 19.25 -9.91
N VAL A 360 -14.37 18.05 -9.82
CA VAL A 360 -14.25 16.99 -10.81
C VAL A 360 -15.63 16.63 -11.35
N GLU A 361 -15.83 16.80 -12.65
CA GLU A 361 -17.07 16.50 -13.35
C GLU A 361 -16.75 15.86 -14.72
N GLY A 362 -17.24 14.63 -14.96
CA GLY A 362 -17.06 13.93 -16.23
C GLY A 362 -15.60 13.77 -16.68
N GLY A 363 -14.64 13.64 -15.75
CA GLY A 363 -13.21 13.60 -16.08
C GLY A 363 -12.59 14.94 -16.45
N GLN A 364 -13.27 16.04 -16.16
CA GLN A 364 -12.75 17.40 -16.27
C GLN A 364 -12.48 17.98 -14.89
N ILE A 365 -11.43 18.79 -14.79
CA ILE A 365 -11.02 19.43 -13.52
C ILE A 365 -11.27 20.93 -13.66
N ARG A 366 -11.94 21.51 -12.66
CA ARG A 366 -12.06 22.97 -12.47
C ARG A 366 -11.49 23.33 -11.12
N GLU A 367 -10.62 24.34 -11.09
CA GLU A 367 -10.01 24.83 -9.87
C GLU A 367 -10.73 26.10 -9.41
N GLU A 368 -11.12 26.17 -8.14
CA GLU A 368 -11.51 27.46 -7.53
C GLU A 368 -10.24 28.22 -7.13
N ALA A 369 -10.25 29.54 -7.34
CA ALA A 369 -9.21 30.39 -6.76
C ALA A 369 -9.18 30.21 -5.25
N PRO A 370 -8.00 30.13 -4.62
CA PRO A 370 -7.91 29.99 -3.17
C PRO A 370 -8.67 31.15 -2.52
N CYS A 371 -9.57 30.84 -1.59
CA CYS A 371 -10.15 31.86 -0.70
C CYS A 371 -8.97 32.51 0.05
N THR A 372 -8.77 33.79 -0.20
CA THR A 372 -7.79 34.67 0.49
C THR A 372 -8.15 34.85 1.94
#